data_cde7d197f669dd429ab13e11612ea572
#
_entry.id   cde7d197f669dd429ab13e11612ea572
#
_cell.length_a   1.000
_cell.length_b   1.000
_cell.length_c   1.000
_cell.angle_alpha   90.00
_cell.angle_beta   90.00
_cell.angle_gamma   90.00
#
_symmetry.space_group_name_H-M   'P 1'
#
loop_
_entity.id
_entity.type
_entity.pdbx_description
1 polymer ?
#
loop_
_entity_poly.entity_id
_entity_poly.type
_entity_poly.pdbx_seq_one_letter_code
_entity_poly.pdbx_strand_id
1 'polypeptide(L)'
;LVGSEMCIRDREQPTLLDEFKKETPLSKHLATLIRYADFGISDVKSVPVDVPPDLWAQFKEEMHKQLGMDENKVDETFNVKNASQLMFTHTGESSSAGFGPDDESRGTVAALSFFSLALCQLSKQSVTLIDEIDTSLHPALVKELVALYADAETNPHGSQLIFTTHDVSLINQSGSAKRLLAPDQIWLVEKNKEGVSELFPVTNLGIRNMENIGKNYLNGVYGAIPRPDFHTVFAQIVNVVDA
;
A
#
# COMPACT_ATOMS: atom_id res chain seq x y z
N LEU A 1 11.00 -1.59 -6.90
CA LEU A 1 10.51 -2.77 -6.17
C LEU A 1 10.09 -2.32 -4.78
N VAL A 2 8.85 -1.90 -4.62
CA VAL A 2 8.24 -1.64 -3.32
C VAL A 2 7.85 -3.00 -2.76
N GLY A 3 8.44 -3.40 -1.63
CA GLY A 3 8.20 -4.66 -0.96
C GLY A 3 6.91 -4.65 -0.15
N SER A 4 5.81 -4.53 -0.81
CA SER A 4 4.52 -5.06 -0.38
C SER A 4 3.97 -5.75 -1.62
N GLU A 5 3.91 -7.06 -1.58
CA GLU A 5 3.34 -7.83 -2.67
C GLU A 5 1.84 -7.56 -2.71
N MET A 6 1.47 -6.54 -3.47
CA MET A 6 0.09 -6.33 -3.84
C MET A 6 -0.28 -7.45 -4.82
N CYS A 7 -0.67 -8.59 -4.28
CA CYS A 7 -1.06 -9.77 -5.02
C CYS A 7 -2.43 -9.61 -5.65
N ILE A 8 -2.51 -8.87 -6.75
CA ILE A 8 -3.41 -9.17 -7.87
C ILE A 8 -2.69 -8.70 -9.14
N ARG A 9 -1.84 -9.54 -9.71
CA ARG A 9 -1.42 -9.42 -11.09
C ARG A 9 -2.42 -10.17 -11.96
N ASP A 10 -3.46 -9.49 -12.39
CA ASP A 10 -4.10 -9.84 -13.65
C ASP A 10 -3.10 -9.44 -14.74
N ARG A 11 -2.54 -10.42 -15.46
CA ARG A 11 -1.42 -10.21 -16.41
C ARG A 11 -1.75 -9.33 -17.61
N GLU A 12 -3.00 -8.85 -17.71
CA GLU A 12 -3.51 -8.05 -18.82
C GLU A 12 -3.87 -6.61 -18.45
N GLN A 13 -3.66 -6.17 -17.19
CA GLN A 13 -3.95 -4.78 -16.84
C GLN A 13 -2.78 -3.86 -17.23
N PRO A 14 -3.05 -2.74 -17.92
CA PRO A 14 -2.03 -1.74 -18.22
C PRO A 14 -1.40 -1.21 -16.93
N THR A 15 -0.11 -0.89 -17.00
CA THR A 15 0.57 -0.28 -15.86
C THR A 15 0.00 1.11 -15.57
N LEU A 16 0.16 1.62 -14.36
CA LEU A 16 -0.22 3.00 -14.02
C LEU A 16 0.38 4.00 -15.02
N LEU A 17 1.63 3.80 -15.40
CA LEU A 17 2.30 4.64 -16.37
C LEU A 17 1.59 4.63 -17.74
N ASP A 18 1.14 3.45 -18.20
CA ASP A 18 0.42 3.33 -19.48
C ASP A 18 -0.92 4.06 -19.44
N GLU A 19 -1.63 4.03 -18.29
CA GLU A 19 -2.86 4.78 -18.10
C GLU A 19 -2.64 6.29 -18.23
N PHE A 20 -1.58 6.81 -17.60
CA PHE A 20 -1.22 8.22 -17.70
C PHE A 20 -0.67 8.61 -19.07
N LYS A 21 0.08 7.73 -19.75
CA LYS A 21 0.53 7.95 -21.14
C LYS A 21 -0.62 8.11 -22.12
N LYS A 22 -1.68 7.31 -21.96
CA LYS A 22 -2.86 7.30 -22.82
C LYS A 22 -3.91 8.33 -22.41
N GLU A 23 -3.69 9.06 -21.33
CA GLU A 23 -4.63 10.03 -20.75
C GLU A 23 -6.06 9.45 -20.61
N THR A 24 -6.14 8.23 -20.09
CA THR A 24 -7.41 7.53 -19.96
C THR A 24 -8.33 8.21 -18.92
N PRO A 25 -9.64 7.91 -18.92
CA PRO A 25 -10.52 8.36 -17.84
C PRO A 25 -10.01 7.96 -16.45
N LEU A 26 -9.39 6.77 -16.31
CA LEU A 26 -8.83 6.31 -15.06
C LEU A 26 -7.70 7.23 -14.57
N SER A 27 -6.75 7.61 -15.44
CA SER A 27 -5.65 8.51 -15.06
C SER A 27 -6.16 9.88 -14.60
N LYS A 28 -7.21 10.43 -15.21
CA LYS A 28 -7.83 11.68 -14.78
C LYS A 28 -8.49 11.58 -13.41
N HIS A 29 -9.15 10.45 -13.13
CA HIS A 29 -9.71 10.19 -11.79
C HIS A 29 -8.60 10.04 -10.76
N LEU A 30 -7.52 9.34 -11.08
CA LEU A 30 -6.35 9.18 -10.21
C LEU A 30 -5.68 10.52 -9.88
N ALA A 31 -5.46 11.38 -10.87
CA ALA A 31 -4.95 12.74 -10.66
C ALA A 31 -5.88 13.59 -9.78
N THR A 32 -7.18 13.35 -9.87
CA THR A 32 -8.15 14.00 -8.97
C THR A 32 -8.02 13.47 -7.55
N LEU A 33 -8.02 12.15 -7.34
CA LEU A 33 -7.97 11.53 -6.02
C LEU A 33 -6.69 11.89 -5.27
N ILE A 34 -5.54 11.87 -5.92
CA ILE A 34 -4.27 12.20 -5.28
C ILE A 34 -4.23 13.64 -4.77
N ARG A 35 -4.93 14.56 -5.44
CA ARG A 35 -5.08 15.95 -5.01
C ARG A 35 -5.84 16.08 -3.69
N TYR A 36 -6.85 15.21 -3.47
CA TYR A 36 -7.65 15.18 -2.25
C TYR A 36 -7.01 14.35 -1.11
N ALA A 37 -5.93 13.63 -1.39
CA ALA A 37 -5.24 12.81 -0.40
C ALA A 37 -4.27 13.60 0.52
N ASP A 38 -4.25 14.92 0.40
CA ASP A 38 -3.47 15.85 1.26
C ASP A 38 -1.93 15.64 1.22
N PHE A 39 -1.42 15.23 0.05
CA PHE A 39 0.03 15.10 -0.18
C PHE A 39 0.69 16.40 -0.69
N GLY A 40 -0.04 17.48 -0.83
CA GLY A 40 0.45 18.74 -1.45
C GLY A 40 0.61 18.62 -2.96
N ILE A 41 0.10 17.56 -3.58
CA ILE A 41 0.19 17.31 -5.03
C ILE A 41 -1.01 17.94 -5.72
N SER A 42 -0.73 18.77 -6.72
CA SER A 42 -1.75 19.43 -7.54
C SER A 42 -2.05 18.71 -8.86
N ASP A 43 -1.09 17.93 -9.38
CA ASP A 43 -1.26 17.19 -10.63
C ASP A 43 -0.31 16.00 -10.73
N VAL A 44 -0.72 14.97 -11.47
CA VAL A 44 0.12 13.82 -11.86
C VAL A 44 -0.04 13.58 -13.35
N LYS A 45 1.06 13.49 -14.07
CA LYS A 45 1.06 13.23 -15.51
C LYS A 45 2.25 12.37 -15.94
N SER A 46 2.15 11.76 -17.12
CA SER A 46 3.30 11.11 -17.76
C SER A 46 4.12 12.15 -18.51
N VAL A 47 5.43 12.11 -18.33
CA VAL A 47 6.38 12.94 -19.08
C VAL A 47 7.43 12.07 -19.76
N PRO A 48 7.87 12.43 -20.98
CA PRO A 48 8.99 11.75 -21.61
C PRO A 48 10.26 11.85 -20.76
N VAL A 49 11.07 10.80 -20.77
CA VAL A 49 12.40 10.78 -20.12
C VAL A 49 13.44 10.52 -21.17
N ASP A 50 14.47 11.34 -21.19
CA ASP A 50 15.65 11.10 -21.99
C ASP A 50 16.57 10.17 -21.20
N VAL A 51 16.77 8.95 -21.71
CA VAL A 51 17.64 7.96 -21.07
C VAL A 51 19.06 8.14 -21.66
N PRO A 52 20.06 8.49 -20.83
CA PRO A 52 21.42 8.65 -21.28
C PRO A 52 21.92 7.38 -22.00
N PRO A 53 22.64 7.52 -23.14
CA PRO A 53 23.09 6.36 -23.93
C PRO A 53 24.00 5.40 -23.15
N ASP A 54 24.81 5.91 -22.24
CA ASP A 54 25.69 5.14 -21.37
C ASP A 54 24.91 4.32 -20.34
N LEU A 55 23.87 4.88 -19.76
CA LEU A 55 22.96 4.15 -18.86
C LEU A 55 22.20 3.05 -19.60
N TRP A 56 21.77 3.33 -20.84
CA TRP A 56 21.10 2.35 -21.67
C TRP A 56 22.04 1.20 -22.06
N ALA A 57 23.30 1.49 -22.36
CA ALA A 57 24.30 0.46 -22.64
C ALA A 57 24.57 -0.44 -21.43
N GLN A 58 24.70 0.13 -20.23
CA GLN A 58 24.83 -0.63 -18.98
C GLN A 58 23.62 -1.53 -18.73
N PHE A 59 22.41 -1.03 -18.94
CA PHE A 59 21.18 -1.83 -18.80
C PHE A 59 21.16 -3.02 -19.75
N LYS A 60 21.56 -2.83 -21.03
CA LYS A 60 21.65 -3.92 -22.00
C LYS A 60 22.65 -4.99 -21.55
N GLU A 61 23.81 -4.57 -21.07
CA GLU A 61 24.82 -5.49 -20.55
C GLU A 61 24.33 -6.31 -19.38
N GLU A 62 23.58 -5.67 -18.46
CA GLU A 62 22.96 -6.32 -17.32
C GLU A 62 21.89 -7.35 -17.76
N MET A 63 21.01 -6.98 -18.69
CA MET A 63 20.00 -7.88 -19.25
C MET A 63 20.63 -9.07 -19.99
N HIS A 64 21.73 -8.85 -20.69
CA HIS A 64 22.49 -9.95 -21.30
C HIS A 64 23.05 -10.89 -20.23
N LYS A 65 23.68 -10.37 -19.19
CA LYS A 65 24.29 -11.18 -18.11
C LYS A 65 23.25 -11.97 -17.29
N GLN A 66 22.13 -11.35 -16.94
CA GLN A 66 21.14 -11.95 -16.05
C GLN A 66 20.13 -12.85 -16.76
N LEU A 67 19.70 -12.47 -17.96
CA LEU A 67 18.60 -13.12 -18.68
C LEU A 67 19.01 -13.72 -20.03
N GLY A 68 20.27 -13.56 -20.46
CA GLY A 68 20.77 -14.04 -21.75
C GLY A 68 20.11 -13.36 -22.97
N MET A 69 19.54 -12.16 -22.78
CA MET A 69 18.91 -11.40 -23.85
C MET A 69 19.96 -10.75 -24.71
N ASP A 70 19.84 -10.88 -26.05
CA ASP A 70 20.69 -10.11 -26.97
C ASP A 70 20.24 -8.63 -27.04
N GLU A 71 21.12 -7.73 -27.50
CA GLU A 71 20.87 -6.30 -27.51
C GLU A 71 19.65 -5.90 -28.34
N ASN A 72 19.42 -6.56 -29.50
CA ASN A 72 18.27 -6.27 -30.34
C ASN A 72 16.97 -6.63 -29.62
N LYS A 73 16.95 -7.75 -28.91
CA LYS A 73 15.80 -8.20 -28.13
C LYS A 73 15.52 -7.28 -26.94
N VAL A 74 16.56 -6.70 -26.34
CA VAL A 74 16.40 -5.66 -25.30
C VAL A 74 15.79 -4.41 -25.91
N ASP A 75 16.27 -3.93 -27.06
CA ASP A 75 15.75 -2.75 -27.74
C ASP A 75 14.29 -2.92 -28.22
N GLU A 76 13.90 -4.13 -28.64
CA GLU A 76 12.54 -4.47 -29.01
C GLU A 76 11.61 -4.56 -27.80
N THR A 77 12.09 -5.13 -26.71
CA THR A 77 11.30 -5.35 -25.49
C THR A 77 11.12 -4.07 -24.67
N PHE A 78 12.20 -3.28 -24.56
CA PHE A 78 12.27 -2.06 -23.77
C PHE A 78 12.46 -0.87 -24.71
N ASN A 79 11.36 -0.31 -25.23
CA ASN A 79 11.40 0.80 -26.18
C ASN A 79 11.88 2.11 -25.51
N VAL A 80 13.19 2.30 -25.42
CA VAL A 80 13.82 3.45 -24.75
C VAL A 80 13.45 4.80 -25.37
N LYS A 81 13.16 4.81 -26.68
CA LYS A 81 12.74 6.04 -27.38
C LYS A 81 11.41 6.58 -26.91
N ASN A 82 10.58 5.74 -26.31
CA ASN A 82 9.30 6.08 -25.73
C ASN A 82 9.32 5.97 -24.21
N ALA A 83 10.52 6.03 -23.59
CA ALA A 83 10.64 6.04 -22.14
C ALA A 83 9.89 7.23 -21.55
N SER A 84 9.18 6.99 -20.48
CA SER A 84 8.47 8.03 -19.76
C SER A 84 8.33 7.65 -18.29
N GLN A 85 8.11 8.63 -17.46
CA GLN A 85 7.87 8.46 -16.03
C GLN A 85 6.66 9.29 -15.58
N LEU A 86 6.12 8.97 -14.42
CA LEU A 86 5.17 9.86 -13.77
C LEU A 86 5.89 11.09 -13.24
N MET A 87 5.23 12.22 -13.34
CA MET A 87 5.67 13.49 -12.76
C MET A 87 4.58 14.00 -11.84
N PHE A 88 4.92 14.18 -10.59
CA PHE A 88 4.06 14.71 -9.54
C PHE A 88 4.33 16.21 -9.40
N THR A 89 3.32 17.02 -9.54
CA THR A 89 3.45 18.48 -9.44
C THR A 89 3.00 18.93 -8.06
N HIS A 90 3.91 19.55 -7.31
CA HIS A 90 3.61 20.22 -6.05
C HIS A 90 3.47 21.72 -6.28
N THR A 91 2.43 22.32 -5.73
CA THR A 91 2.16 23.74 -5.86
C THR A 91 2.32 24.41 -4.49
N GLY A 92 3.31 25.29 -4.38
CA GLY A 92 3.48 26.19 -3.25
C GLY A 92 2.80 27.54 -3.52
N GLU A 93 2.88 28.47 -2.57
CA GLU A 93 2.26 29.82 -2.68
C GLU A 93 2.79 30.63 -3.86
N SER A 94 4.06 30.47 -4.24
CA SER A 94 4.73 31.30 -5.25
C SER A 94 5.41 30.50 -6.37
N SER A 95 5.41 29.17 -6.31
CA SER A 95 6.09 28.33 -7.30
C SER A 95 5.47 26.94 -7.35
N SER A 96 5.67 26.23 -8.47
CA SER A 96 5.37 24.81 -8.62
C SER A 96 6.65 24.05 -8.96
N ALA A 97 6.80 22.83 -8.43
CA ALA A 97 7.90 21.94 -8.73
C ALA A 97 7.36 20.57 -9.14
N GLY A 98 8.01 19.91 -10.11
CA GLY A 98 7.70 18.55 -10.52
C GLY A 98 8.74 17.58 -9.96
N PHE A 99 8.28 16.47 -9.41
CA PHE A 99 9.11 15.40 -8.85
C PHE A 99 8.83 14.09 -9.56
N GLY A 100 9.88 13.29 -9.80
CA GLY A 100 9.76 11.93 -10.29
C GLY A 100 9.32 10.97 -9.17
N PRO A 101 8.99 9.71 -9.50
CA PRO A 101 8.57 8.72 -8.48
C PRO A 101 9.65 8.46 -7.42
N ASP A 102 10.93 8.58 -7.79
CA ASP A 102 12.07 8.36 -6.88
C ASP A 102 12.27 9.50 -5.88
N ASP A 103 11.78 10.70 -6.22
CA ASP A 103 11.82 11.89 -5.36
C ASP A 103 10.59 12.00 -4.46
N GLU A 104 9.55 11.22 -4.77
CA GLU A 104 8.31 11.19 -3.99
C GLU A 104 8.38 10.28 -2.77
N SER A 105 7.49 10.52 -1.83
CA SER A 105 7.32 9.60 -0.71
C SER A 105 6.79 8.25 -1.17
N ARG A 106 7.23 7.17 -0.51
CA ARG A 106 6.65 5.84 -0.75
C ARG A 106 5.14 5.83 -0.52
N GLY A 107 4.65 6.63 0.43
CA GLY A 107 3.22 6.78 0.72
C GLY A 107 2.44 7.37 -0.44
N THR A 108 2.99 8.34 -1.15
CA THR A 108 2.38 8.93 -2.35
C THR A 108 2.18 7.88 -3.45
N VAL A 109 3.24 7.12 -3.75
CA VAL A 109 3.21 6.08 -4.80
C VAL A 109 2.25 4.94 -4.40
N ALA A 110 2.29 4.52 -3.13
CA ALA A 110 1.39 3.49 -2.61
C ALA A 110 -0.08 3.94 -2.68
N ALA A 111 -0.38 5.18 -2.30
CA ALA A 111 -1.73 5.73 -2.39
C ALA A 111 -2.27 5.77 -3.82
N LEU A 112 -1.45 6.20 -4.79
CA LEU A 112 -1.84 6.22 -6.19
C LEU A 112 -2.16 4.80 -6.71
N SER A 113 -1.33 3.84 -6.35
CA SER A 113 -1.55 2.42 -6.68
C SER A 113 -2.83 1.88 -6.05
N PHE A 114 -3.09 2.22 -4.79
CA PHE A 114 -4.28 1.81 -4.08
C PHE A 114 -5.54 2.43 -4.68
N PHE A 115 -5.52 3.71 -5.03
CA PHE A 115 -6.66 4.38 -5.70
C PHE A 115 -6.97 3.73 -7.04
N SER A 116 -5.94 3.36 -7.83
CA SER A 116 -6.12 2.64 -9.08
C SER A 116 -6.81 1.29 -8.85
N LEU A 117 -6.31 0.53 -7.87
CA LEU A 117 -6.90 -0.76 -7.50
C LEU A 117 -8.35 -0.59 -7.05
N ALA A 118 -8.62 0.35 -6.13
CA ALA A 118 -9.96 0.58 -5.60
C ALA A 118 -10.95 0.98 -6.69
N LEU A 119 -10.60 1.91 -7.58
CA LEU A 119 -11.46 2.30 -8.71
C LEU A 119 -11.79 1.11 -9.62
N CYS A 120 -10.79 0.29 -9.95
CA CYS A 120 -11.00 -0.90 -10.79
C CYS A 120 -11.84 -1.97 -10.09
N GLN A 121 -11.64 -2.17 -8.80
CA GLN A 121 -12.32 -3.26 -8.07
C GLN A 121 -13.73 -2.87 -7.61
N LEU A 122 -13.96 -1.64 -7.19
CA LEU A 122 -15.28 -1.15 -6.77
C LEU A 122 -16.25 -0.94 -7.94
N SER A 123 -15.75 -0.82 -9.16
CA SER A 123 -16.58 -0.72 -10.38
C SER A 123 -17.30 -2.01 -10.78
N LYS A 124 -17.00 -3.12 -10.13
CA LYS A 124 -17.56 -4.45 -10.40
C LYS A 124 -17.61 -5.26 -9.11
N GLN A 125 -18.36 -6.36 -9.09
CA GLN A 125 -18.28 -7.31 -7.98
C GLN A 125 -16.92 -8.03 -7.99
N SER A 126 -16.14 -7.90 -6.92
CA SER A 126 -14.78 -8.44 -6.85
C SER A 126 -14.37 -8.78 -5.42
N VAL A 127 -13.24 -9.48 -5.28
CA VAL A 127 -12.54 -9.69 -4.01
C VAL A 127 -11.12 -9.14 -4.15
N THR A 128 -10.74 -8.23 -3.27
CA THR A 128 -9.42 -7.62 -3.21
C THR A 128 -8.67 -8.17 -2.01
N LEU A 129 -7.44 -8.66 -2.22
CA LEU A 129 -6.56 -9.17 -1.16
C LEU A 129 -5.35 -8.25 -1.05
N ILE A 130 -5.07 -7.71 0.16
CA ILE A 130 -3.93 -6.83 0.40
C ILE A 130 -3.21 -7.28 1.66
N ASP A 131 -1.92 -7.57 1.54
CA ASP A 131 -1.07 -7.82 2.68
C ASP A 131 -0.45 -6.49 3.16
N GLU A 132 -0.47 -6.27 4.49
CA GLU A 132 0.05 -5.05 5.12
C GLU A 132 -0.46 -3.74 4.49
N ILE A 133 -1.79 -3.55 4.47
CA ILE A 133 -2.46 -2.37 3.86
C ILE A 133 -1.94 -1.02 4.40
N ASP A 134 -1.40 -1.02 5.61
CA ASP A 134 -0.84 0.16 6.30
C ASP A 134 0.60 0.46 5.91
N THR A 135 1.26 -0.39 5.11
CA THR A 135 2.64 -0.16 4.69
C THR A 135 2.79 1.14 3.92
N SER A 136 3.59 2.05 4.46
CA SER A 136 3.90 3.38 3.90
C SER A 136 2.73 4.37 3.85
N LEU A 137 1.53 4.03 4.31
CA LEU A 137 0.37 4.93 4.34
C LEU A 137 0.12 5.50 5.74
N HIS A 138 -0.33 6.75 5.80
CA HIS A 138 -0.77 7.34 7.05
C HIS A 138 -2.07 6.64 7.52
N PRO A 139 -2.26 6.33 8.83
CA PRO A 139 -3.44 5.63 9.33
C PRO A 139 -4.77 6.28 8.97
N ALA A 140 -4.84 7.61 8.88
CA ALA A 140 -6.05 8.30 8.44
C ALA A 140 -6.43 7.94 7.00
N LEU A 141 -5.43 7.83 6.11
CA LEU A 141 -5.64 7.46 4.72
C LEU A 141 -6.09 6.00 4.59
N VAL A 142 -5.47 5.10 5.36
CA VAL A 142 -5.88 3.68 5.40
C VAL A 142 -7.34 3.54 5.84
N LYS A 143 -7.76 4.32 6.85
CA LYS A 143 -9.18 4.34 7.29
C LYS A 143 -10.13 4.75 6.19
N GLU A 144 -9.83 5.83 5.47
CA GLU A 144 -10.64 6.28 4.34
C GLU A 144 -10.70 5.22 3.23
N LEU A 145 -9.57 4.59 2.90
CA LEU A 145 -9.50 3.55 1.88
C LEU A 145 -10.33 2.31 2.26
N VAL A 146 -10.27 1.87 3.53
CA VAL A 146 -11.11 0.77 4.04
C VAL A 146 -12.58 1.16 4.05
N ALA A 147 -12.90 2.41 4.40
CA ALA A 147 -14.27 2.92 4.42
C ALA A 147 -14.94 2.87 3.03
N LEU A 148 -14.18 3.04 1.93
CA LEU A 148 -14.71 2.91 0.57
C LEU A 148 -15.39 1.56 0.32
N TYR A 149 -14.88 0.48 0.91
CA TYR A 149 -15.47 -0.86 0.76
C TYR A 149 -16.66 -1.10 1.68
N ALA A 150 -16.80 -0.33 2.76
CA ALA A 150 -17.88 -0.45 3.75
C ALA A 150 -19.11 0.41 3.41
N ASP A 151 -18.99 1.37 2.50
CA ASP A 151 -20.04 2.30 2.12
C ASP A 151 -20.75 1.86 0.84
N ALA A 152 -22.09 1.82 0.87
CA ALA A 152 -22.89 1.40 -0.27
C ALA A 152 -22.85 2.38 -1.47
N GLU A 153 -22.53 3.66 -1.24
CA GLU A 153 -22.40 4.65 -2.30
C GLU A 153 -21.11 4.45 -3.11
N THR A 154 -20.02 4.11 -2.43
CA THR A 154 -18.72 3.86 -3.07
C THR A 154 -18.54 2.42 -3.51
N ASN A 155 -19.27 1.48 -2.91
CA ASN A 155 -19.24 0.04 -3.21
C ASN A 155 -20.64 -0.51 -3.58
N PRO A 156 -21.27 -0.02 -4.64
CA PRO A 156 -22.62 -0.44 -5.03
C PRO A 156 -22.70 -1.90 -5.51
N HIS A 157 -21.57 -2.50 -5.86
CA HIS A 157 -21.48 -3.87 -6.35
C HIS A 157 -21.17 -4.91 -5.26
N GLY A 158 -20.96 -4.47 -4.00
CA GLY A 158 -20.64 -5.35 -2.88
C GLY A 158 -19.29 -6.04 -3.02
N SER A 159 -18.28 -5.35 -3.52
CA SER A 159 -16.90 -5.84 -3.58
C SER A 159 -16.34 -6.04 -2.17
N GLN A 160 -15.50 -7.06 -2.01
CA GLN A 160 -14.92 -7.42 -0.73
C GLN A 160 -13.44 -7.01 -0.67
N LEU A 161 -13.03 -6.51 0.50
CA LEU A 161 -11.63 -6.26 0.83
C LEU A 161 -11.22 -7.19 1.98
N ILE A 162 -10.20 -8.00 1.74
CA ILE A 162 -9.55 -8.82 2.75
C ILE A 162 -8.12 -8.32 2.88
N PHE A 163 -7.70 -7.94 4.07
CA PHE A 163 -6.38 -7.37 4.26
C PHE A 163 -5.75 -7.77 5.60
N THR A 164 -4.43 -7.76 5.65
CA THR A 164 -3.68 -7.80 6.89
C THR A 164 -3.18 -6.41 7.26
N THR A 165 -2.98 -6.15 8.55
CA THR A 165 -2.50 -4.86 9.05
C THR A 165 -1.90 -4.98 10.44
N HIS A 166 -0.98 -4.09 10.75
CA HIS A 166 -0.48 -3.82 12.10
C HIS A 166 -1.11 -2.58 12.73
N ASP A 167 -1.95 -1.84 11.98
CA ASP A 167 -2.60 -0.61 12.45
C ASP A 167 -3.82 -0.88 13.34
N VAL A 168 -3.59 -0.92 14.64
CA VAL A 168 -4.66 -1.09 15.65
C VAL A 168 -5.68 0.05 15.62
N SER A 169 -5.37 1.18 15.00
CA SER A 169 -6.31 2.30 14.92
C SER A 169 -7.57 1.97 14.12
N LEU A 170 -7.53 0.99 13.23
CA LEU A 170 -8.67 0.51 12.44
C LEU A 170 -9.74 -0.20 13.29
N ILE A 171 -9.33 -0.83 14.39
CA ILE A 171 -10.20 -1.54 15.33
C ILE A 171 -10.43 -0.78 16.64
N ASN A 172 -9.87 0.44 16.72
CA ASN A 172 -10.01 1.30 17.90
C ASN A 172 -11.26 2.15 17.78
N GLN A 173 -12.14 2.08 18.77
CA GLN A 173 -13.36 2.88 18.83
C GLN A 173 -13.16 4.03 19.81
N SER A 174 -13.41 5.26 19.36
CA SER A 174 -13.41 6.45 20.19
C SER A 174 -14.85 6.85 20.52
N GLY A 175 -15.24 6.73 21.78
CA GLY A 175 -16.54 7.18 22.27
C GLY A 175 -17.73 6.45 21.62
N SER A 176 -18.76 7.19 21.23
CA SER A 176 -19.98 6.68 20.58
C SER A 176 -19.89 6.58 19.05
N ALA A 177 -18.70 6.79 18.47
CA ALA A 177 -18.53 6.71 17.03
C ALA A 177 -18.80 5.28 16.51
N LYS A 178 -19.40 5.19 15.31
CA LYS A 178 -19.60 3.91 14.63
C LYS A 178 -18.25 3.26 14.36
N ARG A 179 -18.14 1.96 14.59
CA ARG A 179 -16.94 1.18 14.23
C ARG A 179 -16.75 1.17 12.72
N LEU A 180 -15.51 1.29 12.29
CA LEU A 180 -15.16 1.10 10.89
C LEU A 180 -15.36 -0.36 10.47
N LEU A 181 -14.92 -1.30 11.32
CA LEU A 181 -15.08 -2.74 11.11
C LEU A 181 -15.99 -3.33 12.19
N ALA A 182 -16.92 -4.18 11.78
CA ALA A 182 -17.75 -4.95 12.71
C ALA A 182 -16.92 -6.08 13.35
N PRO A 183 -17.26 -6.56 14.56
CA PRO A 183 -16.46 -7.59 15.26
C PRO A 183 -16.30 -8.90 14.47
N ASP A 184 -17.26 -9.28 13.66
CA ASP A 184 -17.22 -10.46 12.78
C ASP A 184 -16.28 -10.29 11.59
N GLN A 185 -15.89 -9.06 11.28
CA GLN A 185 -14.90 -8.74 10.25
C GLN A 185 -13.45 -8.74 10.77
N ILE A 186 -13.25 -8.86 12.10
CA ILE A 186 -11.93 -8.76 12.74
C ILE A 186 -11.44 -10.16 13.12
N TRP A 187 -10.27 -10.50 12.60
CA TRP A 187 -9.60 -11.77 12.88
C TRP A 187 -8.22 -11.49 13.48
N LEU A 188 -7.83 -12.27 14.48
CA LEU A 188 -6.53 -12.18 15.12
C LEU A 188 -5.68 -13.38 14.72
N VAL A 189 -4.38 -13.14 14.58
CA VAL A 189 -3.38 -14.18 14.27
C VAL A 189 -2.41 -14.27 15.44
N GLU A 190 -2.24 -15.47 15.97
CA GLU A 190 -1.27 -15.75 17.04
C GLU A 190 -0.35 -16.88 16.61
N LYS A 191 0.93 -16.79 16.99
CA LYS A 191 1.87 -17.90 16.86
C LYS A 191 1.96 -18.62 18.19
N ASN A 192 1.72 -19.93 18.20
CA ASN A 192 1.96 -20.75 19.37
C ASN A 192 3.46 -21.00 19.60
N LYS A 193 3.80 -21.71 20.69
CA LYS A 193 5.20 -22.00 21.07
C LYS A 193 5.95 -22.86 20.05
N GLU A 194 5.24 -23.60 19.23
CA GLU A 194 5.79 -24.45 18.16
C GLU A 194 5.96 -23.66 16.83
N GLY A 195 5.60 -22.37 16.81
CA GLY A 195 5.71 -21.52 15.63
C GLY A 195 4.54 -21.67 14.66
N VAL A 196 3.50 -22.42 15.01
CA VAL A 196 2.30 -22.57 14.19
C VAL A 196 1.41 -21.34 14.37
N SER A 197 0.93 -20.81 13.25
CA SER A 197 -0.01 -19.67 13.26
C SER A 197 -1.45 -20.15 13.41
N GLU A 198 -2.17 -19.55 14.34
CA GLU A 198 -3.58 -19.78 14.60
C GLU A 198 -4.36 -18.52 14.25
N LEU A 199 -5.46 -18.67 13.49
CA LEU A 199 -6.34 -17.59 13.07
C LEU A 199 -7.71 -17.79 13.71
N PHE A 200 -8.20 -16.75 14.42
CA PHE A 200 -9.50 -16.83 15.09
C PHE A 200 -10.24 -15.47 15.04
N PRO A 201 -11.59 -15.51 14.91
CA PRO A 201 -12.36 -14.28 14.89
C PRO A 201 -12.48 -13.69 16.29
N VAL A 202 -12.49 -12.39 16.36
CA VAL A 202 -12.67 -11.64 17.61
C VAL A 202 -13.99 -11.99 18.32
N THR A 203 -15.02 -12.36 17.57
CA THR A 203 -16.33 -12.79 18.11
C THR A 203 -16.26 -14.00 19.02
N ASN A 204 -15.26 -14.88 18.86
CA ASN A 204 -15.07 -16.04 19.74
C ASN A 204 -14.64 -15.66 21.16
N LEU A 205 -14.23 -14.39 21.38
CA LEU A 205 -13.74 -13.89 22.66
C LEU A 205 -14.83 -13.26 23.54
N GLY A 206 -16.09 -13.37 23.16
CA GLY A 206 -17.22 -12.89 23.96
C GLY A 206 -17.30 -11.35 24.09
N ILE A 207 -16.96 -10.63 23.03
CA ILE A 207 -16.93 -9.16 23.00
C ILE A 207 -18.29 -8.53 23.28
N ARG A 208 -18.28 -7.50 24.14
CA ARG A 208 -19.49 -6.72 24.48
C ARG A 208 -19.71 -5.58 23.48
N ASN A 209 -20.99 -5.18 23.31
CA ASN A 209 -21.39 -4.20 22.29
C ASN A 209 -20.65 -2.85 22.30
N MET A 210 -20.20 -2.36 23.43
CA MET A 210 -19.52 -1.06 23.56
C MET A 210 -18.04 -1.20 23.88
N GLU A 211 -17.48 -2.39 23.74
CA GLU A 211 -16.09 -2.68 24.09
C GLU A 211 -15.12 -2.10 23.06
N ASN A 212 -14.07 -1.44 23.53
CA ASN A 212 -13.01 -0.96 22.64
C ASN A 212 -12.05 -2.10 22.33
N ILE A 213 -12.21 -2.71 21.16
CA ILE A 213 -11.44 -3.88 20.71
C ILE A 213 -9.95 -3.53 20.62
N GLY A 214 -9.59 -2.39 20.02
CA GLY A 214 -8.20 -1.99 19.87
C GLY A 214 -7.51 -1.77 21.21
N LYS A 215 -8.16 -1.12 22.17
CA LYS A 215 -7.62 -0.94 23.53
C LYS A 215 -7.37 -2.28 24.23
N ASN A 216 -8.33 -3.20 24.15
CA ASN A 216 -8.19 -4.50 24.80
C ASN A 216 -7.14 -5.37 24.13
N TYR A 217 -7.03 -5.32 22.81
CA TYR A 217 -5.95 -5.96 22.07
C TYR A 217 -4.58 -5.46 22.54
N LEU A 218 -4.36 -4.14 22.59
CA LEU A 218 -3.11 -3.55 23.05
C LEU A 218 -2.78 -3.89 24.53
N ASN A 219 -3.81 -4.12 25.35
CA ASN A 219 -3.64 -4.58 26.73
C ASN A 219 -3.41 -6.10 26.84
N GLY A 220 -3.39 -6.83 25.71
CA GLY A 220 -3.16 -8.28 25.68
C GLY A 220 -4.34 -9.12 26.18
N VAL A 221 -5.56 -8.54 26.29
CA VAL A 221 -6.77 -9.22 26.76
C VAL A 221 -7.14 -10.41 25.84
N TYR A 222 -6.85 -10.26 24.55
CA TYR A 222 -7.21 -11.23 23.53
C TYR A 222 -6.09 -12.19 23.11
N GLY A 223 -4.88 -12.06 23.70
CA GLY A 223 -3.70 -12.68 23.12
C GLY A 223 -3.27 -12.01 21.82
N ALA A 224 -2.60 -12.76 20.95
CA ALA A 224 -2.18 -12.32 19.61
C ALA A 224 -1.36 -11.01 19.57
N ILE A 225 -0.76 -10.62 20.68
CA ILE A 225 0.08 -9.42 20.79
C ILE A 225 1.53 -9.82 21.10
N PRO A 226 2.52 -9.28 20.38
CA PRO A 226 3.91 -9.45 20.71
C PRO A 226 4.22 -8.94 22.13
N ARG A 227 4.96 -9.71 22.91
CA ARG A 227 5.46 -9.30 24.23
C ARG A 227 6.98 -9.28 24.22
N PRO A 228 7.60 -8.27 23.59
CA PRO A 228 9.04 -8.19 23.50
C PRO A 228 9.65 -7.92 24.87
N ASP A 229 10.63 -8.72 25.27
CA ASP A 229 11.45 -8.52 26.47
C ASP A 229 12.95 -8.45 26.09
N PHE A 230 13.24 -7.73 25.01
CA PHE A 230 14.63 -7.60 24.58
C PHE A 230 15.45 -6.59 25.39
N HIS A 231 14.81 -5.67 26.13
CA HIS A 231 15.49 -4.62 26.88
C HIS A 231 16.45 -5.21 27.93
N THR A 232 15.98 -6.22 28.69
CA THR A 232 16.79 -6.91 29.70
C THR A 232 17.97 -7.62 29.05
N VAL A 233 17.75 -8.33 27.97
CA VAL A 233 18.80 -9.06 27.25
C VAL A 233 19.79 -8.08 26.61
N PHE A 234 19.31 -6.97 26.04
CA PHE A 234 20.15 -5.95 25.43
C PHE A 234 21.08 -5.30 26.45
N ALA A 235 20.56 -4.98 27.66
CA ALA A 235 21.38 -4.44 28.75
C ALA A 235 22.48 -5.41 29.19
N GLN A 236 22.21 -6.72 29.20
CA GLN A 236 23.24 -7.73 29.51
C GLN A 236 24.31 -7.78 28.41
N ILE A 237 23.93 -7.72 27.13
CA ILE A 237 24.88 -7.76 25.99
C ILE A 237 25.80 -6.54 26.03
N VAL A 238 25.25 -5.34 26.20
CA VAL A 238 26.04 -4.09 26.23
C VAL A 238 27.05 -4.11 27.37
N ASN A 239 26.68 -4.57 28.56
CA ASN A 239 27.58 -4.66 29.70
C ASN A 239 28.72 -5.68 29.51
N VAL A 240 28.60 -6.63 28.58
CA VAL A 240 29.68 -7.60 28.26
C VAL A 240 30.63 -7.06 27.20
N VAL A 241 30.15 -6.17 26.30
CA VAL A 241 30.97 -5.58 25.22
C VAL A 241 31.96 -4.54 25.79
N ASP A 242 31.65 -3.94 26.96
CA ASP A 242 32.52 -2.93 27.63
C ASP A 242 33.49 -3.53 28.65
N ALA A 243 33.56 -4.86 28.77
CA ALA A 243 34.45 -5.59 29.67
C ALA A 243 35.56 -6.33 28.90
#